data_7f4123cf2392ed6e7708a1bd3cad6f4b
#
_entry.id   7f4123cf2392ed6e7708a1bd3cad6f4b
#
_cell.length_a   1.000
_cell.length_b   1.000
_cell.length_c   1.000
_cell.angle_alpha   90.00
_cell.angle_beta   90.00
_cell.angle_gamma   90.00
#
_symmetry.space_group_name_H-M   'P 1'
#
loop_
_entity.id
_entity.type
_entity.pdbx_description
1 polymer ?
#
loop_
_entity_poly.entity_id
_entity_poly.type
_entity_poly.pdbx_seq_one_letter_code
_entity_poly.pdbx_strand_id
1 'polypeptide(L)'
;MLRIGILGAGRIGQVHGRTLKQLDTAQAVAVSDHFDEAAKKLADEHGAKVMTTDEIIASPDVDAVIIGTPTDTHFDIIQTAAKAGKAIFCEKPVDLSTDRIRQCLDEVAKANVPFMTAFN
;
A
#
# COMPACT_ATOMS: atom_id res chain seq x y z
N MET A 1 -7.46 -5.38 -15.12
CA MET A 1 -7.81 -5.19 -13.68
C MET A 1 -6.56 -4.79 -12.92
N LEU A 2 -6.65 -3.75 -12.11
CA LEU A 2 -5.53 -3.28 -11.30
C LEU A 2 -5.27 -4.25 -10.14
N ARG A 3 -4.03 -4.71 -10.01
CA ARG A 3 -3.63 -5.69 -8.99
C ARG A 3 -2.98 -4.93 -7.82
N ILE A 4 -3.57 -5.06 -6.64
CA ILE A 4 -3.22 -4.22 -5.50
C ILE A 4 -2.65 -5.04 -4.36
N GLY A 5 -1.54 -4.55 -3.80
CA GLY A 5 -1.00 -5.04 -2.55
C GLY A 5 -1.47 -4.17 -1.39
N ILE A 6 -2.00 -4.78 -0.35
CA ILE A 6 -2.42 -4.08 0.87
C ILE A 6 -1.31 -4.23 1.91
N LEU A 7 -0.72 -3.11 2.29
CA LEU A 7 0.33 -3.08 3.32
C LEU A 7 -0.31 -2.63 4.62
N GLY A 8 -0.46 -3.57 5.54
CA GLY A 8 -1.15 -3.36 6.81
C GLY A 8 -2.54 -3.98 6.79
N ALA A 9 -2.75 -4.99 7.65
CA ALA A 9 -3.99 -5.76 7.72
C ALA A 9 -4.83 -5.44 8.97
N GLY A 10 -4.60 -4.30 9.58
CA GLY A 10 -5.40 -3.81 10.69
C GLY A 10 -6.73 -3.27 10.19
N ARG A 11 -7.39 -2.47 11.04
CA ARG A 11 -8.73 -1.95 10.73
C ARG A 11 -8.82 -1.26 9.37
N ILE A 12 -7.86 -0.39 9.07
CA ILE A 12 -7.85 0.37 7.81
C ILE A 12 -7.62 -0.55 6.62
N GLY A 13 -6.70 -1.51 6.74
CA GLY A 13 -6.47 -2.49 5.67
C GLY A 13 -7.71 -3.31 5.37
N GLN A 14 -8.46 -3.68 6.39
CA GLN A 14 -9.72 -4.41 6.23
C GLN A 14 -10.78 -3.56 5.51
N VAL A 15 -10.87 -2.27 5.84
CA VAL A 15 -11.77 -1.34 5.17
C VAL A 15 -11.41 -1.24 3.68
N HIS A 16 -10.14 -1.07 3.36
CA HIS A 16 -9.70 -1.01 1.96
C HIS A 16 -10.00 -2.31 1.22
N GLY A 17 -9.77 -3.45 1.86
CA GLY A 17 -10.10 -4.75 1.27
C GLY A 17 -11.56 -4.85 0.89
N ARG A 18 -12.45 -4.47 1.80
CA ARG A 18 -13.89 -4.49 1.52
C ARG A 18 -14.27 -3.55 0.38
N THR A 19 -13.66 -2.37 0.34
CA THR A 19 -13.89 -1.41 -0.75
C THR A 19 -13.46 -2.00 -2.08
N LEU A 20 -12.31 -2.64 -2.14
CA LEU A 20 -11.81 -3.25 -3.38
C LEU A 20 -12.74 -4.35 -3.89
N LYS A 21 -13.35 -5.11 -3.00
CA LYS A 21 -14.31 -6.16 -3.40
C LYS A 21 -15.52 -5.61 -4.14
N GLN A 22 -15.85 -4.35 -3.92
CA GLN A 22 -16.99 -3.70 -4.58
C GLN A 22 -16.62 -3.12 -5.95
N LEU A 23 -15.34 -3.16 -6.32
CA LEU A 23 -14.88 -2.59 -7.58
C LEU A 23 -14.62 -3.68 -8.60
N ASP A 24 -15.05 -3.43 -9.85
CA ASP A 24 -14.80 -4.33 -10.96
C ASP A 24 -13.41 -4.12 -11.58
N THR A 25 -12.73 -3.02 -11.21
CA THR A 25 -11.52 -2.57 -11.86
C THR A 25 -10.24 -2.84 -11.05
N ALA A 26 -10.38 -3.32 -9.82
CA ALA A 26 -9.23 -3.55 -8.94
C ALA A 26 -9.45 -4.79 -8.07
N GLN A 27 -8.35 -5.43 -7.70
CA GLN A 27 -8.38 -6.65 -6.88
C GLN A 27 -7.19 -6.66 -5.94
N ALA A 28 -7.41 -7.05 -4.68
CA ALA A 28 -6.32 -7.32 -3.74
C ALA A 28 -5.68 -8.66 -4.10
N VAL A 29 -4.38 -8.65 -4.39
CA VAL A 29 -3.65 -9.86 -4.77
C VAL A 29 -2.60 -10.26 -3.75
N ALA A 30 -2.19 -9.34 -2.88
CA ALA A 30 -1.19 -9.60 -1.85
C ALA A 30 -1.48 -8.76 -0.62
N VAL A 31 -1.12 -9.28 0.54
CA VAL A 31 -1.30 -8.61 1.84
C VAL A 31 -0.05 -8.80 2.67
N SER A 32 0.39 -7.74 3.34
CA SER A 32 1.43 -7.82 4.36
C SER A 32 0.96 -7.21 5.67
N ASP A 33 1.49 -7.69 6.77
CA ASP A 33 1.29 -7.11 8.09
C ASP A 33 2.40 -7.59 9.01
N HIS A 34 2.68 -6.81 10.05
CA HIS A 34 3.61 -7.22 11.10
C HIS A 34 3.13 -8.48 11.83
N PHE A 35 1.81 -8.65 11.94
CA PHE A 35 1.21 -9.82 12.54
C PHE A 35 0.73 -10.78 11.46
N ASP A 36 1.34 -11.96 11.41
CA ASP A 36 1.04 -12.97 10.38
C ASP A 36 -0.42 -13.39 10.37
N GLU A 37 -1.03 -13.50 11.53
CA GLU A 37 -2.44 -13.90 11.62
C GLU A 37 -3.38 -12.88 10.99
N ALA A 38 -3.10 -11.59 11.20
CA ALA A 38 -3.89 -10.51 10.61
C ALA A 38 -3.74 -10.53 9.09
N ALA A 39 -2.52 -10.68 8.60
CA ALA A 39 -2.25 -10.77 7.16
C ALA A 39 -2.97 -11.95 6.53
N LYS A 40 -2.89 -13.12 7.17
CA LYS A 40 -3.52 -14.32 6.66
C LYS A 40 -5.05 -14.21 6.61
N LYS A 41 -5.64 -13.65 7.65
CA LYS A 41 -7.09 -13.47 7.70
C LYS A 41 -7.57 -12.59 6.55
N LEU A 42 -6.91 -11.45 6.35
CA LEU A 42 -7.28 -10.53 5.28
C LEU A 42 -7.04 -11.15 3.91
N ALA A 43 -5.91 -11.83 3.73
CA ALA A 43 -5.60 -12.50 2.47
C ALA A 43 -6.63 -13.56 2.13
N ASP A 44 -7.03 -14.39 3.11
CA ASP A 44 -8.03 -15.45 2.89
C ASP A 44 -9.39 -14.86 2.49
N GLU A 45 -9.77 -13.74 3.06
CA GLU A 45 -11.03 -13.05 2.71
C GLU A 45 -11.07 -12.58 1.25
N HIS A 46 -9.93 -12.33 0.64
CA HIS A 46 -9.83 -11.75 -0.69
C HIS A 46 -9.17 -12.65 -1.72
N GLY A 47 -8.85 -13.88 -1.37
CA GLY A 47 -8.12 -14.77 -2.27
C GLY A 47 -6.73 -14.26 -2.61
N ALA A 48 -6.12 -13.50 -1.72
CA ALA A 48 -4.80 -12.90 -1.90
C ALA A 48 -3.73 -13.76 -1.23
N LYS A 49 -2.48 -13.45 -1.52
CA LYS A 49 -1.32 -14.12 -0.91
C LYS A 49 -0.75 -13.28 0.21
N VAL A 50 -0.31 -13.93 1.27
CA VAL A 50 0.49 -13.26 2.30
C VAL A 50 1.93 -13.15 1.79
N MET A 51 2.45 -11.92 1.77
CA MET A 51 3.82 -11.64 1.33
C MET A 51 4.39 -10.57 2.26
N THR A 52 5.70 -10.45 2.32
CA THR A 52 6.31 -9.31 3.04
C THR A 52 6.10 -8.03 2.25
N THR A 53 6.21 -6.88 2.93
CA THR A 53 6.12 -5.58 2.25
C THR A 53 7.13 -5.49 1.11
N ASP A 54 8.37 -5.90 1.35
CA ASP A 54 9.41 -5.85 0.32
C ASP A 54 9.09 -6.76 -0.87
N GLU A 55 8.56 -7.95 -0.60
CA GLU A 55 8.16 -8.87 -1.66
C GLU A 55 7.02 -8.28 -2.51
N ILE A 56 6.04 -7.65 -1.87
CA ILE A 56 4.92 -7.03 -2.57
C ILE A 56 5.43 -5.91 -3.48
N ILE A 57 6.28 -5.04 -2.96
CA ILE A 57 6.82 -3.92 -3.72
C ILE A 57 7.66 -4.39 -4.91
N ALA A 58 8.39 -5.48 -4.74
CA ALA A 58 9.24 -6.02 -5.81
C ALA A 58 8.47 -6.90 -6.82
N SER A 59 7.24 -7.27 -6.52
CA SER A 59 6.51 -8.23 -7.35
C SER A 59 6.04 -7.63 -8.67
N PRO A 60 6.31 -8.28 -9.80
CA PRO A 60 5.78 -7.84 -11.09
C PRO A 60 4.26 -8.07 -11.22
N ASP A 61 3.67 -8.83 -10.29
CA ASP A 61 2.23 -9.10 -10.29
C ASP A 61 1.43 -8.07 -9.50
N VAL A 62 2.09 -7.05 -8.94
CA VAL A 62 1.45 -5.97 -8.19
C VAL A 62 1.62 -4.66 -8.95
N ASP A 63 0.51 -3.97 -9.20
CA ASP A 63 0.51 -2.69 -9.93
C ASP A 63 0.53 -1.50 -8.99
N ALA A 64 -0.08 -1.63 -7.83
CA ALA A 64 -0.25 -0.53 -6.88
C ALA A 64 -0.22 -1.06 -5.44
N VAL A 65 0.12 -0.18 -4.51
CA VAL A 65 0.09 -0.50 -3.08
C VAL A 65 -0.79 0.48 -2.33
N ILE A 66 -1.50 -0.03 -1.33
CA ILE A 66 -2.23 0.77 -0.35
C ILE A 66 -1.46 0.68 0.96
N ILE A 67 -0.98 1.82 1.45
CA ILE A 67 -0.15 1.87 2.66
C ILE A 67 -1.03 2.24 3.85
N GLY A 68 -1.34 1.25 4.68
CA GLY A 68 -2.12 1.41 5.91
C GLY A 68 -1.36 0.99 7.16
N THR A 69 -0.05 1.03 7.11
CA THR A 69 0.86 0.74 8.22
C THR A 69 1.01 1.98 9.11
N PRO A 70 1.68 1.88 10.28
CA PRO A 70 1.91 3.06 11.11
C PRO A 70 2.63 4.18 10.38
N THR A 71 2.34 5.43 10.76
CA THR A 71 2.84 6.63 10.07
C THR A 71 4.36 6.67 9.94
N ASP A 72 5.08 6.19 10.94
CA ASP A 72 6.55 6.20 10.94
C ASP A 72 7.15 5.26 9.89
N THR A 73 6.35 4.40 9.28
CA THR A 73 6.80 3.51 8.19
C THR A 73 6.57 4.11 6.82
N HIS A 74 5.75 5.14 6.70
CA HIS A 74 5.28 5.65 5.39
C HIS A 74 6.42 6.16 4.53
N PHE A 75 7.36 6.91 5.12
CA PHE A 75 8.47 7.52 4.37
C PHE A 75 9.25 6.48 3.57
N ASP A 76 9.72 5.43 4.24
CA ASP A 76 10.54 4.40 3.59
C ASP A 76 9.74 3.60 2.55
N ILE A 77 8.50 3.27 2.88
CA ILE A 77 7.64 2.49 1.98
C ILE A 77 7.34 3.29 0.72
N ILE A 78 6.98 4.58 0.85
CA ILE A 78 6.70 5.43 -0.30
C ILE A 78 7.91 5.51 -1.23
N GLN A 79 9.10 5.72 -0.67
CA GLN A 79 10.30 5.82 -1.48
C GLN A 79 10.60 4.53 -2.22
N THR A 80 10.51 3.40 -1.54
CA THR A 80 10.76 2.09 -2.14
C THR A 80 9.73 1.76 -3.22
N ALA A 81 8.45 2.02 -2.94
CA ALA A 81 7.38 1.74 -3.89
C ALA A 81 7.49 2.64 -5.14
N ALA A 82 7.81 3.92 -4.96
CA ALA A 82 7.99 4.84 -6.08
C ALA A 82 9.14 4.38 -6.98
N LYS A 83 10.26 4.00 -6.39
CA LYS A 83 11.41 3.50 -7.15
C LYS A 83 11.10 2.22 -7.91
N ALA A 84 10.20 1.40 -7.38
CA ALA A 84 9.77 0.16 -8.03
C ALA A 84 8.69 0.40 -9.10
N GLY A 85 8.27 1.66 -9.30
CA GLY A 85 7.27 2.00 -10.31
C GLY A 85 5.83 1.68 -9.92
N LYS A 86 5.55 1.51 -8.63
CA LYS A 86 4.19 1.20 -8.15
C LYS A 86 3.38 2.46 -7.96
N ALA A 87 2.10 2.43 -8.34
CA ALA A 87 1.15 3.45 -7.94
C ALA A 87 0.93 3.34 -6.43
N ILE A 88 0.71 4.47 -5.75
CA ILE A 88 0.69 4.53 -4.29
C ILE A 88 -0.56 5.23 -3.80
N PHE A 89 -1.28 4.57 -2.89
CA PHE A 89 -2.28 5.21 -2.04
C PHE A 89 -1.77 5.12 -0.61
N CYS A 90 -1.58 6.25 0.05
CA CYS A 90 -1.05 6.29 1.41
C CYS A 90 -2.08 6.88 2.36
N GLU A 91 -2.34 6.17 3.47
CA GLU A 91 -3.18 6.71 4.54
C GLU A 91 -2.51 7.91 5.19
N LYS A 92 -3.32 8.85 5.63
CA LYS A 92 -2.84 10.05 6.32
C LYS A 92 -2.46 9.74 7.76
N PRO A 93 -1.57 10.53 8.34
CA PRO A 93 -0.71 11.50 7.67
C PRO A 93 0.41 10.78 6.92
N VAL A 94 0.87 11.37 5.85
CA VAL A 94 1.98 10.80 5.08
C VAL A 94 3.23 10.70 5.94
N ASP A 95 3.51 11.77 6.69
CA ASP A 95 4.57 11.79 7.70
C ASP A 95 4.26 12.91 8.69
N LEU A 96 4.93 12.93 9.81
CA LEU A 96 4.82 13.99 10.82
C LEU A 96 5.76 15.16 10.51
N SER A 97 6.74 14.98 9.64
CA SER A 97 7.71 16.00 9.26
C SER A 97 7.39 16.55 7.87
N THR A 98 7.27 17.87 7.75
CA THR A 98 7.05 18.53 6.48
C THR A 98 8.18 18.25 5.49
N ASP A 99 9.42 18.21 5.96
CA ASP A 99 10.57 17.92 5.11
C ASP A 99 10.52 16.51 4.55
N ARG A 100 10.11 15.54 5.36
CA ARG A 100 9.98 14.15 4.89
C ARG A 100 8.85 14.00 3.90
N ILE A 101 7.72 14.69 4.12
CA ILE A 101 6.62 14.71 3.15
C ILE A 101 7.12 15.25 1.81
N ARG A 102 7.87 16.36 1.83
CA ARG A 102 8.43 16.95 0.60
C ARG A 102 9.35 15.97 -0.13
N GLN A 103 10.21 15.26 0.60
CA GLN A 103 11.09 14.25 0.02
C GLN A 103 10.30 13.11 -0.63
N CYS A 104 9.21 12.68 0.02
CA CYS A 104 8.33 11.65 -0.56
C CYS A 104 7.71 12.13 -1.88
N LEU A 105 7.19 13.36 -1.89
CA LEU A 105 6.56 13.93 -3.09
C LEU A 105 7.58 14.11 -4.22
N ASP A 106 8.80 14.49 -3.90
CA ASP A 106 9.87 14.63 -4.89
C ASP A 106 10.21 13.28 -5.52
N GLU A 107 10.30 12.22 -4.70
CA GLU A 107 10.60 10.88 -5.20
C GLU A 107 9.48 10.34 -6.08
N VAL A 108 8.23 10.57 -5.67
CA VAL A 108 7.05 10.18 -6.46
C VAL A 108 7.05 10.91 -7.81
N ALA A 109 7.33 12.21 -7.82
CA ALA A 109 7.38 12.98 -9.04
C ALA A 109 8.50 12.51 -9.98
N LYS A 110 9.66 12.20 -9.42
CA LYS A 110 10.79 11.65 -10.16
C LYS A 110 10.47 10.31 -10.81
N ALA A 111 9.79 9.45 -10.08
CA ALA A 111 9.40 8.13 -10.57
C ALA A 111 8.22 8.19 -11.53
N ASN A 112 7.51 9.30 -11.58
CA ASN A 112 6.33 9.49 -12.43
C ASN A 112 5.25 8.45 -12.17
N VAL A 113 5.01 8.13 -10.89
CA VAL A 113 3.96 7.19 -10.50
C VAL A 113 2.76 7.94 -9.93
N PRO A 114 1.53 7.40 -10.08
CA PRO A 114 0.36 7.98 -9.43
C PRO A 114 0.50 7.91 -7.92
N PHE A 115 0.15 9.00 -7.26
CA PHE A 115 0.18 9.06 -5.80
C PHE A 115 -1.09 9.73 -5.29
N MET A 116 -1.73 9.10 -4.33
CA MET A 116 -2.93 9.62 -3.69
C MET A 116 -2.82 9.43 -2.19
N THR A 117 -3.31 10.40 -1.43
CA THR A 117 -3.41 10.29 0.02
C THR A 117 -4.86 10.46 0.45
N ALA A 118 -5.22 9.85 1.58
CA ALA A 118 -6.57 9.97 2.12
C ALA A 118 -6.83 11.38 2.63
N PHE A 119 -8.08 11.83 2.50
CA PHE A 119 -8.54 13.11 3.03
C PHE A 119 -9.59 12.87 4.10
N ASN A 120 -9.66 13.80 5.05
CA ASN A 120 -10.77 13.88 5.98
C ASN A 120 -11.84 14.81 5.44
#